data_4bab0149999bc6dee54058d8189cb6f7
#
_entry.id   4bab0149999bc6dee54058d8189cb6f7
#
_cell.length_a   1.000
_cell.length_b   1.000
_cell.length_c   1.000
_cell.angle_alpha   90.00
_cell.angle_beta   90.00
_cell.angle_gamma   90.00
#
_symmetry.space_group_name_H-M   'P 1'
#
loop_
_entity.id
_entity.type
_entity.pdbx_description
1 polymer ?
#
loop_
_entity_poly.entity_id
_entity_poly.type
_entity_poly.pdbx_seq_one_letter_code
_entity_poly.pdbx_strand_id
1 'polypeptide(L)'
;IGTTYFLIIFLIINNSFGQKKLIKSIQLLDSKNNNERIIFSSDEKITVVFDELNNKSRSFYYEIEHFNFNWELSKIRKSEYLDGFDNIRITNYYKSYNTLQPYIHYQFQIQNKNLQLKKSGNYKVTVTDREGRHVFSRKFIIIKNSLNGTIEISKMKDINYQNSHQKLKVNIPCNNCNFNSNTFQYKLIVFKNYNLNDFRLINRPTFKLSNSFVYDNINFTGGVEYLNFDNSNILSTNIE
;
A
#
# COMPACT_ATOMS: atom_id res chain seq x y z
N ILE A 1 26.95 -63.88 20.53
CA ILE A 1 25.64 -63.57 19.89
C ILE A 1 25.57 -62.07 19.82
N GLY A 2 25.95 -61.52 18.65
CA GLY A 2 25.91 -60.10 18.40
C GLY A 2 24.65 -59.74 17.64
N THR A 3 23.82 -58.90 18.20
CA THR A 3 22.65 -58.30 17.57
C THR A 3 23.05 -57.00 16.86
N THR A 4 23.12 -57.05 15.55
CA THR A 4 23.28 -55.87 14.67
C THR A 4 21.97 -55.13 14.56
N TYR A 5 21.89 -53.91 15.12
CA TYR A 5 20.77 -52.99 14.90
C TYR A 5 20.91 -52.31 13.56
N PHE A 6 19.99 -52.60 12.65
CA PHE A 6 19.86 -51.91 11.35
C PHE A 6 19.09 -50.60 11.55
N LEU A 7 19.79 -49.49 11.54
CA LEU A 7 19.19 -48.13 11.66
C LEU A 7 18.68 -47.74 10.30
N ILE A 8 17.38 -47.87 10.06
CA ILE A 8 16.72 -47.35 8.85
C ILE A 8 16.49 -45.84 9.06
N ILE A 9 17.37 -45.03 8.47
CA ILE A 9 17.16 -43.58 8.37
C ILE A 9 16.13 -43.33 7.27
N PHE A 10 14.90 -43.03 7.66
CA PHE A 10 13.86 -42.59 6.76
C PHE A 10 14.16 -41.10 6.38
N LEU A 11 14.83 -40.89 5.26
CA LEU A 11 15.00 -39.59 4.65
C LEU A 11 13.62 -39.11 4.16
N ILE A 12 12.92 -38.34 4.98
CA ILE A 12 11.74 -37.59 4.57
C ILE A 12 12.23 -36.45 3.64
N ILE A 13 12.23 -36.70 2.35
CA ILE A 13 12.43 -35.67 1.34
C ILE A 13 11.17 -34.81 1.37
N ASN A 14 11.19 -33.75 2.14
CA ASN A 14 10.21 -32.68 2.04
C ASN A 14 10.37 -32.02 0.66
N ASN A 15 9.65 -32.53 -0.34
CA ASN A 15 9.44 -31.81 -1.58
C ASN A 15 8.60 -30.57 -1.26
N SER A 16 9.24 -29.50 -0.82
CA SER A 16 8.67 -28.16 -0.85
C SER A 16 8.51 -27.77 -2.31
N PHE A 17 7.46 -28.26 -2.96
CA PHE A 17 6.94 -27.66 -4.17
C PHE A 17 6.45 -26.24 -3.77
N GLY A 18 7.31 -25.26 -3.93
CA GLY A 18 6.90 -23.87 -3.85
C GLY A 18 5.72 -23.68 -4.80
N GLN A 19 4.51 -23.54 -4.27
CA GLN A 19 3.34 -23.26 -5.10
C GLN A 19 3.66 -22.02 -5.93
N LYS A 20 3.79 -22.21 -7.24
CA LYS A 20 4.07 -21.12 -8.17
C LYS A 20 2.93 -20.12 -8.01
N LYS A 21 3.23 -18.97 -7.42
CA LYS A 21 2.24 -17.92 -7.18
C LYS A 21 1.73 -17.43 -8.52
N LEU A 22 0.53 -17.88 -8.91
CA LEU A 22 -0.06 -17.60 -10.22
C LEU A 22 -0.44 -16.13 -10.41
N ILE A 23 -0.68 -15.42 -9.32
CA ILE A 23 -1.08 -14.00 -9.34
C ILE A 23 0.16 -13.10 -9.32
N LYS A 24 0.22 -12.19 -10.29
CA LYS A 24 1.33 -11.25 -10.51
C LYS A 24 0.79 -9.82 -10.74
N SER A 25 1.69 -8.85 -10.82
CA SER A 25 1.41 -7.48 -11.25
C SER A 25 0.25 -6.81 -10.50
N ILE A 26 0.13 -7.05 -9.19
CA ILE A 26 -0.98 -6.49 -8.41
C ILE A 26 -0.67 -5.02 -8.13
N GLN A 27 -1.47 -4.11 -8.71
CA GLN A 27 -1.30 -2.67 -8.58
C GLN A 27 -2.61 -1.98 -8.21
N LEU A 28 -2.49 -0.88 -7.45
CA LEU A 28 -3.57 0.08 -7.22
C LEU A 28 -3.20 1.35 -7.98
N LEU A 29 -4.00 1.71 -8.96
CA LEU A 29 -3.74 2.79 -9.88
C LEU A 29 -4.74 3.93 -9.65
N ASP A 30 -4.26 5.15 -9.72
CA ASP A 30 -5.13 6.30 -9.89
C ASP A 30 -5.76 6.25 -11.29
N SER A 31 -7.09 6.37 -11.34
CA SER A 31 -7.83 6.21 -12.61
C SER A 31 -7.62 7.36 -13.60
N LYS A 32 -6.97 8.45 -13.21
CA LYS A 32 -6.71 9.60 -14.10
C LYS A 32 -5.39 9.44 -14.86
N ASN A 33 -4.32 9.05 -14.13
CA ASN A 33 -2.96 9.05 -14.67
C ASN A 33 -2.36 7.64 -14.77
N ASN A 34 -3.07 6.60 -14.30
CA ASN A 34 -2.59 5.22 -14.19
C ASN A 34 -1.29 5.08 -13.37
N ASN A 35 -1.06 6.00 -12.43
CA ASN A 35 0.08 5.91 -11.54
C ASN A 35 -0.23 5.01 -10.34
N GLU A 36 0.70 4.12 -10.01
CA GLU A 36 0.59 3.30 -8.81
C GLU A 36 0.71 4.17 -7.55
N ARG A 37 -0.28 4.04 -6.66
CA ARG A 37 -0.36 4.78 -5.40
C ARG A 37 -0.93 3.92 -4.30
N ILE A 38 -0.73 4.36 -3.07
CA ILE A 38 -1.36 3.79 -1.87
C ILE A 38 -2.23 4.81 -1.12
N ILE A 39 -2.17 6.09 -1.49
CA ILE A 39 -2.94 7.18 -0.89
C ILE A 39 -3.79 7.81 -1.99
N PHE A 40 -5.09 7.89 -1.75
CA PHE A 40 -6.08 8.42 -2.68
C PHE A 40 -6.99 9.43 -1.99
N SER A 41 -7.49 10.39 -2.74
CA SER A 41 -8.52 11.32 -2.27
C SER A 41 -9.88 10.62 -2.17
N SER A 42 -10.78 11.11 -1.31
CA SER A 42 -12.11 10.51 -1.10
C SER A 42 -13.01 10.54 -2.33
N ASP A 43 -12.73 11.38 -3.31
CA ASP A 43 -13.44 11.53 -4.58
C ASP A 43 -12.75 10.85 -5.76
N GLU A 44 -11.55 10.30 -5.55
CA GLU A 44 -10.78 9.60 -6.57
C GLU A 44 -11.27 8.17 -6.80
N LYS A 45 -11.38 7.79 -8.07
CA LYS A 45 -11.59 6.38 -8.45
C LYS A 45 -10.27 5.64 -8.41
N ILE A 46 -10.28 4.45 -7.82
CA ILE A 46 -9.12 3.59 -7.69
C ILE A 46 -9.31 2.41 -8.62
N THR A 47 -8.37 2.20 -9.52
CA THR A 47 -8.34 1.01 -10.38
C THR A 47 -7.40 -0.03 -9.78
N VAL A 48 -7.92 -1.22 -9.53
CA VAL A 48 -7.11 -2.36 -9.09
C VAL A 48 -6.91 -3.28 -10.27
N VAL A 49 -5.65 -3.63 -10.55
CA VAL A 49 -5.29 -4.54 -11.62
C VAL A 49 -4.43 -5.68 -11.09
N PHE A 50 -4.53 -6.84 -11.73
CA PHE A 50 -3.65 -7.96 -11.48
C PHE A 50 -3.68 -8.97 -12.64
N ASP A 51 -2.60 -9.73 -12.77
CA ASP A 51 -2.46 -10.76 -13.79
C ASP A 51 -2.51 -12.15 -13.14
N GLU A 52 -3.24 -13.05 -13.78
CA GLU A 52 -3.21 -14.47 -13.48
C GLU A 52 -2.48 -15.22 -14.59
N LEU A 53 -1.37 -15.86 -14.25
CA LEU A 53 -0.57 -16.68 -15.18
C LEU A 53 -1.29 -18.00 -15.49
N ASN A 54 -2.39 -17.89 -16.24
CA ASN A 54 -3.25 -19.01 -16.64
C ASN A 54 -3.87 -18.71 -18.00
N ASN A 55 -4.30 -19.75 -18.72
CA ASN A 55 -5.05 -19.63 -19.98
C ASN A 55 -6.57 -19.71 -19.82
N LYS A 56 -7.05 -20.10 -18.62
CA LYS A 56 -8.48 -20.21 -18.28
C LYS A 56 -8.85 -19.19 -17.24
N SER A 57 -9.86 -18.36 -17.52
CA SER A 57 -10.37 -17.36 -16.57
C SER A 57 -11.05 -18.04 -15.37
N ARG A 58 -10.76 -17.52 -14.19
CA ARG A 58 -11.45 -17.87 -12.94
C ARG A 58 -12.34 -16.75 -12.48
N SER A 59 -13.32 -17.07 -11.65
CA SER A 59 -14.14 -16.05 -10.99
C SER A 59 -13.45 -15.57 -9.71
N PHE A 60 -13.26 -14.27 -9.63
CA PHE A 60 -12.74 -13.60 -8.43
C PHE A 60 -13.77 -12.63 -7.88
N TYR A 61 -13.70 -12.40 -6.58
CA TYR A 61 -14.54 -11.48 -5.83
C TYR A 61 -13.66 -10.60 -4.97
N TYR A 62 -14.12 -9.38 -4.69
CA TYR A 62 -13.40 -8.49 -3.79
C TYR A 62 -14.31 -7.94 -2.72
N GLU A 63 -13.73 -7.71 -1.57
CA GLU A 63 -14.34 -7.05 -0.41
C GLU A 63 -13.41 -5.96 0.13
N ILE A 64 -14.00 -5.01 0.88
CA ILE A 64 -13.26 -3.88 1.44
C ILE A 64 -13.54 -3.78 2.93
N GLU A 65 -12.46 -3.66 3.70
CA GLU A 65 -12.48 -3.48 5.15
C GLU A 65 -11.83 -2.15 5.53
N HIS A 66 -12.37 -1.49 6.55
CA HIS A 66 -11.83 -0.26 7.11
C HIS A 66 -11.01 -0.56 8.37
N PHE A 67 -9.87 0.12 8.51
CA PHE A 67 -8.92 -0.01 9.61
C PHE A 67 -8.68 1.32 10.30
N ASN A 68 -8.31 1.26 11.56
CA ASN A 68 -7.81 2.41 12.32
C ASN A 68 -6.43 2.85 11.80
N PHE A 69 -5.94 3.99 12.29
CA PHE A 69 -4.64 4.53 11.89
C PHE A 69 -3.45 3.59 12.17
N ASN A 70 -3.58 2.68 13.14
CA ASN A 70 -2.58 1.67 13.51
C ASN A 70 -2.78 0.32 12.78
N TRP A 71 -3.63 0.28 11.75
CA TRP A 71 -3.98 -0.91 10.97
C TRP A 71 -4.67 -2.03 11.78
N GLU A 72 -5.31 -1.70 12.89
CA GLU A 72 -6.28 -2.58 13.53
C GLU A 72 -7.65 -2.45 12.87
N LEU A 73 -8.37 -3.56 12.76
CA LEU A 73 -9.72 -3.55 12.19
C LEU A 73 -10.60 -2.57 12.96
N SER A 74 -11.25 -1.65 12.27
CA SER A 74 -12.07 -0.66 12.92
C SER A 74 -13.35 -1.28 13.46
N LYS A 75 -13.87 -0.73 14.56
CA LYS A 75 -15.10 -1.19 15.21
C LYS A 75 -16.37 -0.58 14.61
N ILE A 76 -16.23 0.29 13.59
CA ILE A 76 -17.39 0.90 12.94
C ILE A 76 -18.11 -0.11 12.06
N ARG A 77 -19.42 0.05 11.91
CA ARG A 77 -20.23 -0.84 11.08
C ARG A 77 -19.89 -0.64 9.60
N LYS A 78 -20.01 -1.68 8.81
CA LYS A 78 -19.70 -1.64 7.37
C LYS A 78 -20.49 -0.54 6.64
N SER A 79 -21.77 -0.38 6.94
CA SER A 79 -22.64 0.66 6.39
C SER A 79 -22.23 2.10 6.72
N GLU A 80 -21.38 2.30 7.72
CA GLU A 80 -20.88 3.63 8.08
C GLU A 80 -19.70 4.08 7.20
N TYR A 81 -18.90 3.15 6.67
CA TYR A 81 -17.75 3.46 5.85
C TYR A 81 -17.89 3.05 4.39
N LEU A 82 -18.84 2.17 4.07
CA LEU A 82 -19.07 1.66 2.72
C LEU A 82 -20.56 1.83 2.37
N ASP A 83 -20.82 2.35 1.18
CA ASP A 83 -22.13 2.40 0.54
C ASP A 83 -22.12 1.51 -0.69
N GLY A 84 -23.08 0.59 -0.78
CA GLY A 84 -23.18 -0.38 -1.86
C GLY A 84 -22.96 -1.81 -1.43
N PHE A 85 -22.59 -2.63 -2.41
CA PHE A 85 -22.49 -4.08 -2.23
C PHE A 85 -21.11 -4.48 -1.69
N ASP A 86 -21.10 -5.57 -0.95
CA ASP A 86 -19.90 -6.27 -0.52
C ASP A 86 -19.72 -7.56 -1.32
N ASN A 87 -18.51 -8.11 -1.36
CA ASN A 87 -18.18 -9.33 -2.09
C ASN A 87 -18.59 -9.27 -3.58
N ILE A 88 -18.10 -8.24 -4.26
CA ILE A 88 -18.46 -7.96 -5.65
C ILE A 88 -17.62 -8.83 -6.60
N ARG A 89 -18.29 -9.47 -7.56
CA ARG A 89 -17.61 -10.26 -8.59
C ARG A 89 -16.82 -9.37 -9.55
N ILE A 90 -15.59 -9.76 -9.87
CA ILE A 90 -14.75 -9.12 -10.87
C ILE A 90 -15.14 -9.66 -12.24
N THR A 91 -15.70 -8.80 -13.09
CA THR A 91 -16.23 -9.16 -14.41
C THR A 91 -15.38 -8.65 -15.57
N ASN A 92 -14.56 -7.63 -15.33
CA ASN A 92 -13.71 -7.04 -16.36
C ASN A 92 -12.36 -7.75 -16.40
N TYR A 93 -12.11 -8.50 -17.49
CA TYR A 93 -10.84 -9.16 -17.73
C TYR A 93 -10.62 -9.39 -19.23
N TYR A 94 -9.36 -9.50 -19.62
CA TYR A 94 -8.98 -9.89 -20.98
C TYR A 94 -7.80 -10.85 -20.96
N LYS A 95 -7.73 -11.69 -22.01
CA LYS A 95 -6.66 -12.67 -22.18
C LYS A 95 -5.51 -12.07 -22.95
N SER A 96 -4.29 -12.44 -22.60
CA SER A 96 -3.12 -12.14 -23.41
C SER A 96 -3.23 -12.79 -24.79
N TYR A 97 -2.68 -12.14 -25.78
CA TYR A 97 -2.62 -12.66 -27.16
C TYR A 97 -1.16 -12.82 -27.59
N ASN A 98 -0.85 -13.96 -28.17
CA ASN A 98 0.48 -14.28 -28.72
C ASN A 98 1.67 -14.06 -27.76
N THR A 99 1.50 -14.45 -26.49
CA THR A 99 2.52 -14.38 -25.46
C THR A 99 3.11 -15.73 -25.14
N LEU A 100 4.42 -15.81 -24.85
CA LEU A 100 5.09 -17.06 -24.46
C LEU A 100 4.47 -17.67 -23.19
N GLN A 101 4.12 -16.83 -22.21
CA GLN A 101 3.39 -17.23 -21.02
C GLN A 101 1.98 -16.65 -21.11
N PRO A 102 0.95 -17.46 -21.33
CA PRO A 102 -0.42 -16.98 -21.29
C PRO A 102 -0.80 -16.42 -19.92
N TYR A 103 -1.49 -15.30 -19.92
CA TYR A 103 -2.04 -14.70 -18.71
C TYR A 103 -3.41 -14.07 -18.96
N ILE A 104 -4.13 -13.82 -17.90
CA ILE A 104 -5.39 -13.11 -17.90
C ILE A 104 -5.23 -11.88 -17.02
N HIS A 105 -5.46 -10.72 -17.61
CA HIS A 105 -5.46 -9.45 -16.92
C HIS A 105 -6.85 -9.16 -16.38
N TYR A 106 -6.95 -8.96 -15.08
CA TYR A 106 -8.18 -8.58 -14.38
C TYR A 106 -8.10 -7.13 -13.94
N GLN A 107 -9.24 -6.45 -14.03
CA GLN A 107 -9.36 -5.05 -13.62
C GLN A 107 -10.70 -4.81 -12.94
N PHE A 108 -10.70 -4.03 -11.86
CA PHE A 108 -11.93 -3.52 -11.24
C PHE A 108 -11.70 -2.15 -10.61
N GLN A 109 -12.78 -1.44 -10.37
CA GLN A 109 -12.72 -0.10 -9.79
C GLN A 109 -13.37 -0.08 -8.41
N ILE A 110 -12.68 0.54 -7.45
CA ILE A 110 -13.22 1.01 -6.18
C ILE A 110 -13.67 2.46 -6.38
N GLN A 111 -14.70 2.93 -5.67
CA GLN A 111 -15.34 4.23 -5.90
C GLN A 111 -16.07 4.27 -7.25
N ASN A 112 -17.03 3.39 -7.43
CA ASN A 112 -17.89 3.30 -8.60
C ASN A 112 -19.36 3.48 -8.20
N LYS A 113 -20.30 3.34 -9.17
CA LYS A 113 -21.75 3.48 -8.91
C LYS A 113 -22.31 2.46 -7.91
N ASN A 114 -21.67 1.29 -7.78
CA ASN A 114 -22.14 0.18 -6.96
C ASN A 114 -21.44 0.09 -5.59
N LEU A 115 -20.36 0.87 -5.42
CA LEU A 115 -19.55 0.87 -4.20
C LEU A 115 -18.89 2.23 -4.00
N GLN A 116 -19.15 2.87 -2.85
CA GLN A 116 -18.53 4.13 -2.45
C GLN A 116 -18.00 4.07 -1.03
N LEU A 117 -16.84 4.66 -0.82
CA LEU A 117 -16.23 4.80 0.51
C LEU A 117 -16.65 6.13 1.13
N LYS A 118 -17.33 6.10 2.26
CA LYS A 118 -17.90 7.28 2.92
C LYS A 118 -16.94 7.98 3.87
N LYS A 119 -15.95 7.25 4.38
CA LYS A 119 -15.02 7.76 5.40
C LYS A 119 -13.59 7.77 4.88
N SER A 120 -12.82 8.73 5.34
CA SER A 120 -11.36 8.69 5.24
C SER A 120 -10.79 7.71 6.27
N GLY A 121 -9.64 7.14 5.98
CA GLY A 121 -8.96 6.18 6.86
C GLY A 121 -8.16 5.16 6.09
N ASN A 122 -7.72 4.15 6.81
CA ASN A 122 -6.98 3.02 6.26
C ASN A 122 -7.95 1.96 5.76
N TYR A 123 -7.67 1.41 4.61
CA TYR A 123 -8.50 0.38 3.97
C TYR A 123 -7.66 -0.80 3.48
N LYS A 124 -8.29 -1.94 3.41
CA LYS A 124 -7.74 -3.14 2.81
C LYS A 124 -8.75 -3.69 1.80
N VAL A 125 -8.32 -3.86 0.57
CA VAL A 125 -9.06 -4.66 -0.42
C VAL A 125 -8.52 -6.08 -0.36
N THR A 126 -9.42 -7.04 -0.26
CA THR A 126 -9.12 -8.48 -0.28
C THR A 126 -9.80 -9.10 -1.48
N VAL A 127 -9.04 -9.86 -2.28
CA VAL A 127 -9.55 -10.62 -3.39
C VAL A 127 -9.57 -12.10 -3.02
N THR A 128 -10.73 -12.73 -3.26
CA THR A 128 -10.98 -14.15 -3.03
C THR A 128 -11.38 -14.85 -4.32
N ASP A 129 -11.22 -16.17 -4.37
CA ASP A 129 -11.77 -16.98 -5.44
C ASP A 129 -13.26 -17.34 -5.19
N ARG A 130 -13.85 -18.14 -6.07
CA ARG A 130 -15.25 -18.54 -5.97
C ARG A 130 -15.58 -19.32 -4.70
N GLU A 131 -14.61 -20.04 -4.15
CA GLU A 131 -14.74 -20.82 -2.92
C GLU A 131 -14.46 -20.00 -1.66
N GLY A 132 -14.23 -18.68 -1.80
CA GLY A 132 -13.92 -17.77 -0.69
C GLY A 132 -12.46 -17.86 -0.19
N ARG A 133 -11.59 -18.60 -0.89
CA ARG A 133 -10.17 -18.69 -0.49
C ARG A 133 -9.43 -17.40 -0.84
N HIS A 134 -8.61 -16.95 0.10
CA HIS A 134 -7.80 -15.75 -0.07
C HIS A 134 -6.83 -15.88 -1.25
N VAL A 135 -6.82 -14.89 -2.13
CA VAL A 135 -5.93 -14.79 -3.29
C VAL A 135 -4.83 -13.77 -3.02
N PHE A 136 -5.22 -12.54 -2.74
CA PHE A 136 -4.30 -11.48 -2.28
C PHE A 136 -5.06 -10.39 -1.53
N SER A 137 -4.31 -9.53 -0.84
CA SER A 137 -4.83 -8.28 -0.26
C SER A 137 -3.88 -7.13 -0.55
N ARG A 138 -4.43 -5.91 -0.64
CA ARG A 138 -3.68 -4.65 -0.75
C ARG A 138 -4.23 -3.62 0.22
N LYS A 139 -3.32 -2.94 0.90
CA LYS A 139 -3.62 -1.84 1.80
C LYS A 139 -3.56 -0.52 1.04
N PHE A 140 -4.49 0.39 1.35
CA PHE A 140 -4.51 1.74 0.81
C PHE A 140 -5.13 2.72 1.81
N ILE A 141 -4.96 4.01 1.58
CA ILE A 141 -5.43 5.05 2.47
C ILE A 141 -6.32 5.99 1.68
N ILE A 142 -7.48 6.30 2.23
CA ILE A 142 -8.37 7.36 1.72
C ILE A 142 -8.21 8.59 2.60
N ILE A 143 -7.85 9.70 1.99
CA ILE A 143 -7.73 10.99 2.66
C ILE A 143 -8.87 11.94 2.24
N LYS A 144 -9.33 12.73 3.19
CA LYS A 144 -10.12 13.90 2.92
C LYS A 144 -9.18 15.09 3.03
N ASN A 145 -8.94 15.77 1.91
CA ASN A 145 -7.97 16.87 1.87
C ASN A 145 -8.56 18.08 2.62
N SER A 146 -8.22 18.22 3.90
CA SER A 146 -8.73 19.29 4.76
C SER A 146 -7.63 20.24 5.25
N LEU A 147 -6.37 19.89 5.07
CA LEU A 147 -5.22 20.67 5.50
C LEU A 147 -4.13 20.69 4.43
N ASN A 148 -3.60 21.86 4.14
CA ASN A 148 -2.47 22.03 3.24
C ASN A 148 -1.20 22.23 4.08
N GLY A 149 -0.31 21.26 4.08
CA GLY A 149 0.99 21.36 4.74
C GLY A 149 2.12 21.58 3.75
N THR A 150 3.24 22.12 4.22
CA THR A 150 4.49 22.20 3.48
C THR A 150 5.53 21.28 4.08
N ILE A 151 6.35 20.65 3.23
CA ILE A 151 7.45 19.79 3.64
C ILE A 151 8.74 20.40 3.11
N GLU A 152 9.68 20.65 4.02
CA GLU A 152 11.05 21.05 3.69
C GLU A 152 11.98 19.87 3.94
N ILE A 153 12.79 19.53 2.95
CA ILE A 153 13.80 18.46 3.06
C ILE A 153 15.18 19.10 3.07
N SER A 154 16.00 18.71 4.02
CA SER A 154 17.36 19.22 4.17
C SER A 154 18.32 18.11 4.58
N LYS A 155 19.61 18.38 4.42
CA LYS A 155 20.66 17.50 4.95
C LYS A 155 20.68 17.55 6.48
N MET A 156 21.12 16.46 7.09
CA MET A 156 21.39 16.45 8.53
C MET A 156 22.54 17.43 8.86
N LYS A 157 22.44 18.09 10.00
CA LYS A 157 23.52 18.97 10.51
C LYS A 157 24.68 18.17 11.07
N ASP A 158 24.43 16.95 11.56
CA ASP A 158 25.44 16.03 12.07
C ASP A 158 26.25 15.46 10.90
N ILE A 159 27.56 15.67 10.91
CA ILE A 159 28.51 15.25 9.86
C ILE A 159 28.44 13.74 9.64
N ASN A 160 28.24 12.94 10.67
CA ASN A 160 28.16 11.48 10.57
C ASN A 160 26.96 10.99 9.77
N TYR A 161 25.89 11.78 9.72
CA TYR A 161 24.63 11.44 9.06
C TYR A 161 24.33 12.29 7.83
N GLN A 162 25.17 13.27 7.50
CA GLN A 162 24.92 14.24 6.45
C GLN A 162 24.75 13.63 5.06
N ASN A 163 25.45 12.52 4.77
CA ASN A 163 25.40 11.83 3.49
C ASN A 163 24.47 10.59 3.49
N SER A 164 23.98 10.19 4.64
CA SER A 164 23.18 8.97 4.80
C SER A 164 21.75 9.21 5.26
N HIS A 165 21.43 10.42 5.74
CA HIS A 165 20.10 10.74 6.26
C HIS A 165 19.60 12.08 5.73
N GLN A 166 18.29 12.17 5.60
CA GLN A 166 17.56 13.40 5.30
C GLN A 166 16.78 13.84 6.51
N LYS A 167 16.73 15.14 6.74
CA LYS A 167 15.92 15.78 7.75
C LYS A 167 14.71 16.42 7.10
N LEU A 168 13.52 16.13 7.62
CA LEU A 168 12.28 16.75 7.21
C LEU A 168 11.78 17.72 8.28
N LYS A 169 11.23 18.83 7.81
CA LYS A 169 10.45 19.77 8.60
C LYS A 169 9.08 19.89 7.93
N VAL A 170 8.02 19.64 8.70
CA VAL A 170 6.64 19.73 8.21
C VAL A 170 5.94 20.86 8.91
N ASN A 171 5.35 21.77 8.13
CA ASN A 171 4.55 22.87 8.64
C ASN A 171 3.09 22.68 8.18
N ILE A 172 2.17 22.59 9.13
CA ILE A 172 0.74 22.39 8.90
C ILE A 172 -0.01 23.63 9.40
N PRO A 173 -0.54 24.47 8.50
CA PRO A 173 -1.36 25.61 8.89
C PRO A 173 -2.67 25.13 9.55
N CYS A 174 -3.07 25.80 10.59
CA CYS A 174 -4.25 25.46 11.36
C CYS A 174 -4.90 26.71 11.95
N ASN A 175 -5.89 27.26 11.25
CA ASN A 175 -6.53 28.53 11.63
C ASN A 175 -7.47 28.45 12.84
N ASN A 176 -7.91 27.24 13.23
CA ASN A 176 -8.86 27.01 14.34
C ASN A 176 -8.48 25.84 15.23
N CYS A 177 -7.20 25.54 15.37
CA CYS A 177 -6.75 24.49 16.26
C CYS A 177 -6.85 24.94 17.71
N ASN A 178 -7.64 24.24 18.51
CA ASN A 178 -7.76 24.53 19.92
C ASN A 178 -6.48 24.09 20.65
N PHE A 179 -5.60 25.04 20.95
CA PHE A 179 -4.29 24.81 21.60
C PHE A 179 -4.37 24.48 23.08
N ASN A 180 -5.55 24.69 23.69
CA ASN A 180 -5.73 24.63 25.15
C ASN A 180 -6.07 23.24 25.70
N SER A 181 -6.24 22.22 24.82
CA SER A 181 -6.49 20.87 25.32
C SER A 181 -5.17 20.20 25.75
N ASN A 182 -5.10 19.72 26.98
CA ASN A 182 -4.00 18.87 27.47
C ASN A 182 -3.85 17.55 26.68
N THR A 183 -4.84 17.17 25.92
CA THR A 183 -4.84 16.03 25.00
C THR A 183 -4.72 16.50 23.57
N PHE A 184 -3.51 16.38 23.02
CA PHE A 184 -3.30 16.66 21.60
C PHE A 184 -3.86 15.53 20.77
N GLN A 185 -4.94 15.79 20.02
CA GLN A 185 -5.68 14.78 19.25
C GLN A 185 -5.07 14.48 17.87
N TYR A 186 -4.15 15.33 17.38
CA TYR A 186 -3.59 15.20 16.05
C TYR A 186 -2.27 14.40 16.08
N LYS A 187 -2.12 13.50 15.15
CA LYS A 187 -0.88 12.73 14.94
C LYS A 187 -0.41 12.97 13.51
N LEU A 188 0.90 13.17 13.34
CA LEU A 188 1.51 13.26 12.04
C LEU A 188 2.11 11.90 11.71
N ILE A 189 1.74 11.35 10.55
CA ILE A 189 2.36 10.17 9.97
C ILE A 189 3.06 10.59 8.69
N VAL A 190 4.34 10.30 8.58
CA VAL A 190 5.13 10.55 7.37
C VAL A 190 5.62 9.22 6.84
N PHE A 191 5.24 8.90 5.61
CA PHE A 191 5.69 7.69 4.91
C PHE A 191 6.85 8.03 3.98
N LYS A 192 7.87 7.18 3.96
CA LYS A 192 8.94 7.27 2.97
C LYS A 192 8.51 6.56 1.67
N ASN A 193 8.55 7.26 0.55
CA ASN A 193 8.34 6.70 -0.79
C ASN A 193 7.07 5.84 -0.89
N TYR A 194 5.95 6.26 -0.31
CA TYR A 194 4.69 5.51 -0.24
C TYR A 194 4.79 4.12 0.40
N ASN A 195 5.87 3.84 1.15
CA ASN A 195 6.03 2.56 1.84
C ASN A 195 5.32 2.58 3.20
N LEU A 196 4.25 1.81 3.33
CA LEU A 196 3.48 1.69 4.59
C LEU A 196 4.28 1.08 5.75
N ASN A 197 5.41 0.43 5.47
CA ASN A 197 6.27 -0.18 6.48
C ASN A 197 7.45 0.72 6.91
N ASP A 198 7.73 1.79 6.14
CA ASP A 198 8.76 2.77 6.49
C ASP A 198 8.12 4.14 6.73
N PHE A 199 7.72 4.36 7.98
CA PHE A 199 7.03 5.57 8.41
C PHE A 199 7.55 6.10 9.73
N ARG A 200 7.23 7.36 10.00
CA ARG A 200 7.42 7.99 11.32
C ARG A 200 6.06 8.47 11.84
N LEU A 201 5.73 8.06 13.05
CA LEU A 201 4.56 8.53 13.79
C LEU A 201 5.01 9.57 14.83
N ILE A 202 4.54 10.80 14.69
CA ILE A 202 4.85 11.88 15.58
C ILE A 202 3.56 12.32 16.31
N ASN A 203 3.54 12.15 17.60
CA ASN A 203 2.35 12.38 18.42
C ASN A 203 2.14 13.85 18.78
N ARG A 204 3.18 14.68 18.71
CA ARG A 204 3.13 16.11 19.09
C ARG A 204 4.01 16.93 18.16
N PRO A 205 3.59 18.16 17.81
CA PRO A 205 4.46 19.09 17.08
C PRO A 205 5.64 19.52 17.94
N THR A 206 6.74 19.86 17.30
CA THR A 206 7.92 20.45 17.95
C THR A 206 7.61 21.86 18.43
N PHE A 207 6.89 22.63 17.59
CA PHE A 207 6.46 23.98 17.93
C PHE A 207 4.97 24.16 17.58
N LYS A 208 4.26 24.87 18.46
CA LYS A 208 2.90 25.34 18.24
C LYS A 208 2.95 26.84 18.03
N LEU A 209 2.67 27.27 16.84
CA LEU A 209 2.52 28.68 16.51
C LEU A 209 1.03 29.07 16.53
N SER A 210 0.70 30.34 16.53
CA SER A 210 -0.68 30.84 16.63
C SER A 210 -1.59 30.29 15.52
N ASN A 211 -1.04 29.98 14.34
CA ASN A 211 -1.78 29.53 13.16
C ASN A 211 -1.19 28.29 12.49
N SER A 212 -0.24 27.60 13.12
CA SER A 212 0.36 26.40 12.53
C SER A 212 1.02 25.48 13.55
N PHE A 213 1.13 24.21 13.17
CA PHE A 213 1.95 23.20 13.83
C PHE A 213 3.22 22.94 13.03
N VAL A 214 4.36 23.04 13.69
CA VAL A 214 5.65 22.73 13.09
C VAL A 214 6.19 21.45 13.70
N TYR A 215 6.45 20.47 12.85
CA TYR A 215 7.14 19.24 13.19
C TYR A 215 8.53 19.29 12.59
N ASP A 216 9.54 19.33 13.41
CA ASP A 216 10.94 19.41 13.00
C ASP A 216 11.69 18.14 13.43
N ASN A 217 12.86 17.96 12.84
CA ASN A 217 13.76 16.85 13.17
C ASN A 217 13.20 15.45 12.89
N ILE A 218 12.41 15.31 11.81
CA ILE A 218 11.94 14.01 11.33
C ILE A 218 13.03 13.45 10.40
N ASN A 219 13.60 12.31 10.75
CA ASN A 219 14.75 11.77 10.05
C ASN A 219 14.39 10.48 9.30
N PHE A 220 14.87 10.38 8.07
CA PHE A 220 14.85 9.17 7.26
C PHE A 220 16.24 8.88 6.70
N THR A 221 16.54 7.60 6.55
CA THR A 221 17.72 7.19 5.79
C THR A 221 17.57 7.64 4.34
N GLY A 222 18.57 8.35 3.82
CA GLY A 222 18.70 8.73 2.42
C GLY A 222 19.60 7.76 1.66
N GLY A 223 19.85 8.05 0.38
CA GLY A 223 20.82 7.30 -0.44
C GLY A 223 20.32 5.99 -1.02
N VAL A 224 19.06 5.62 -0.80
CA VAL A 224 18.41 4.58 -1.60
C VAL A 224 17.69 5.27 -2.75
N GLU A 225 18.44 5.59 -3.78
CA GLU A 225 17.92 6.17 -5.01
C GLU A 225 17.25 5.06 -5.81
N TYR A 226 16.13 5.40 -6.46
CA TYR A 226 15.51 4.50 -7.42
C TYR A 226 16.38 4.50 -8.68
N LEU A 227 17.02 3.38 -8.94
CA LEU A 227 17.67 3.15 -10.22
C LEU A 227 16.61 2.68 -11.20
N ASN A 228 16.37 3.47 -12.25
CA ASN A 228 15.54 3.06 -13.37
C ASN A 228 16.40 2.28 -14.35
N PHE A 229 15.97 1.08 -14.69
CA PHE A 229 16.56 0.29 -15.74
C PHE A 229 15.54 0.09 -16.85
N ASP A 230 15.78 0.68 -17.99
CA ASP A 230 14.96 0.48 -19.20
C ASP A 230 15.71 -0.43 -20.17
N ASN A 231 15.15 -1.61 -20.42
CA ASN A 231 15.65 -2.59 -21.39
C ASN A 231 14.79 -2.65 -22.67
N SER A 232 13.94 -1.68 -22.90
CA SER A 232 13.09 -1.61 -24.09
C SER A 232 13.90 -1.47 -25.39
N ASN A 233 15.13 -0.93 -25.29
CA ASN A 233 16.07 -0.83 -26.40
C ASN A 233 17.42 -1.42 -26.02
N ILE A 234 17.71 -2.63 -26.46
CA ILE A 234 18.96 -3.36 -26.19
C ILE A 234 20.19 -2.65 -26.77
N LEU A 235 20.03 -1.73 -27.73
CA LEU A 235 21.12 -0.98 -28.36
C LEU A 235 21.41 0.36 -27.68
N SER A 236 20.60 0.80 -26.74
CA SER A 236 20.86 2.03 -25.98
C SER A 236 21.52 1.70 -24.65
N THR A 237 22.74 2.17 -24.45
CA THR A 237 23.44 2.18 -23.15
C THR A 237 22.95 3.40 -22.36
N ASN A 238 21.73 3.39 -21.89
CA ASN A 238 21.23 4.45 -20.99
C ASN A 238 21.46 4.00 -19.55
N ILE A 239 22.57 4.43 -18.99
CA ILE A 239 22.83 4.49 -17.55
C ILE A 239 22.61 5.96 -17.20
N GLU A 240 21.43 6.31 -16.70
CA GLU A 240 21.18 7.59 -15.99
C GLU A 240 21.14 7.37 -14.49
#